data_73af3fa82f5a08994ae19179bee6b5f7
#
_entry.id   73af3fa82f5a08994ae19179bee6b5f7
#
_cell.length_a   1.000
_cell.length_b   1.000
_cell.length_c   1.000
_cell.angle_alpha   90.00
_cell.angle_beta   90.00
_cell.angle_gamma   90.00
#
_symmetry.space_group_name_H-M   'P 1'
#
loop_
_entity.id
_entity.type
_entity.pdbx_description
1 polymer ?
#
loop_
_entity_poly.entity_id
_entity_poly.type
_entity_poly.pdbx_seq_one_letter_code
_entity_poly.pdbx_strand_id
1 'polypeptide(L)'
;MRDLEKLRGFLADKYKENVLFHNHLSDGYNYSYPKLQYKLIKNTLFVMGIGEEIIEINKKLFEEVDYLNIDGNFIFDIQKELEIYDEEIKYTGDKMYEYRFVTPYLPLNEKNFSKYFKKEYTLEQAITNNILEVLKGLGIWLDKENKIYVSADLQITSRDLKNVNMIAFIGTFCANIKFPDYFSVGKRKSLGYGTFVKVEK
;
A
#
# COMPACT_ATOMS: atom_id res chain seq x y z
N MET A 1 7.65 -12.26 -0.75
CA MET A 1 7.55 -11.20 0.29
C MET A 1 8.85 -10.94 1.02
N ARG A 2 9.66 -11.96 1.38
CA ARG A 2 11.04 -11.73 1.86
C ARG A 2 11.85 -10.87 0.89
N ASP A 3 11.64 -11.04 -0.40
CA ASP A 3 12.35 -10.29 -1.45
C ASP A 3 12.00 -8.80 -1.47
N LEU A 4 10.78 -8.42 -1.09
CA LEU A 4 10.40 -7.00 -0.94
C LEU A 4 11.10 -6.31 0.24
N GLU A 5 11.23 -7.00 1.38
CA GLU A 5 11.99 -6.46 2.52
C GLU A 5 13.48 -6.30 2.15
N LYS A 6 14.03 -7.25 1.36
CA LYS A 6 15.41 -7.21 0.87
C LYS A 6 15.60 -6.13 -0.19
N LEU A 7 14.68 -6.01 -1.16
CA LEU A 7 14.70 -4.93 -2.14
C LEU A 7 14.67 -3.55 -1.46
N ARG A 8 13.75 -3.38 -0.51
CA ARG A 8 13.69 -2.16 0.29
C ARG A 8 15.01 -1.90 1.03
N GLY A 9 15.59 -2.93 1.65
CA GLY A 9 16.88 -2.84 2.36
C GLY A 9 18.00 -2.42 1.42
N PHE A 10 18.10 -3.03 0.25
CA PHE A 10 19.08 -2.70 -0.79
C PHE A 10 18.95 -1.23 -1.26
N LEU A 11 17.73 -0.79 -1.58
CA LEU A 11 17.50 0.59 -2.02
C LEU A 11 17.73 1.61 -0.89
N ALA A 12 17.35 1.28 0.34
CA ALA A 12 17.61 2.13 1.49
C ALA A 12 19.12 2.27 1.77
N ASP A 13 19.90 1.21 1.62
CA ASP A 13 21.36 1.27 1.77
C ASP A 13 22.02 2.05 0.62
N LYS A 14 21.59 1.82 -0.62
CA LYS A 14 22.08 2.55 -1.80
C LYS A 14 21.80 4.06 -1.73
N TYR A 15 20.66 4.45 -1.16
CA TYR A 15 20.20 5.83 -1.06
C TYR A 15 20.04 6.30 0.40
N LYS A 16 20.98 5.90 1.26
CA LYS A 16 20.93 6.16 2.71
C LYS A 16 20.86 7.64 3.10
N GLU A 17 21.32 8.54 2.24
CA GLU A 17 21.23 10.00 2.45
C GLU A 17 19.80 10.53 2.23
N ASN A 18 18.90 9.75 1.62
CA ASN A 18 17.55 10.19 1.33
C ASN A 18 16.55 9.57 2.32
N VAL A 19 16.01 10.43 3.19
CA VAL A 19 15.07 10.07 4.27
C VAL A 19 13.81 9.33 3.76
N LEU A 20 13.43 9.51 2.50
CA LEU A 20 12.24 8.88 1.92
C LEU A 20 12.37 7.36 1.75
N PHE A 21 13.59 6.84 1.68
CA PHE A 21 13.84 5.38 1.71
C PHE A 21 13.80 4.80 3.13
N HIS A 22 13.90 5.66 4.14
CA HIS A 22 13.90 5.27 5.54
C HIS A 22 12.60 5.76 6.19
N ASN A 23 11.75 4.86 6.70
CA ASN A 23 10.57 5.25 7.49
C ASN A 23 10.93 5.69 8.93
N HIS A 24 12.18 6.07 9.16
CA HIS A 24 12.68 6.51 10.46
C HIS A 24 13.01 8.00 10.36
N LEU A 25 12.34 8.82 11.14
CA LEU A 25 12.79 10.15 11.50
C LEU A 25 13.75 10.03 12.69
N SER A 26 14.63 11.00 12.88
CA SER A 26 15.53 11.08 14.05
C SER A 26 14.81 10.93 15.39
N ASP A 27 13.53 11.26 15.45
CA ASP A 27 12.69 11.28 16.65
C ASP A 27 11.54 10.24 16.65
N GLY A 28 11.60 9.20 15.79
CA GLY A 28 10.59 8.13 15.80
C GLY A 28 10.10 7.67 14.41
N TYR A 29 8.97 6.95 14.39
CA TYR A 29 8.36 6.48 13.15
C TYR A 29 7.52 7.57 12.50
N ASN A 30 7.69 7.77 11.20
CA ASN A 30 6.76 8.58 10.42
C ASN A 30 5.45 7.81 10.21
N TYR A 31 4.39 8.22 10.92
CA TYR A 31 3.04 7.64 10.80
C TYR A 31 2.23 8.19 9.62
N SER A 32 2.84 8.99 8.72
CA SER A 32 2.19 9.42 7.49
C SER A 32 1.97 8.24 6.52
N TYR A 33 1.07 8.43 5.55
CA TYR A 33 0.91 7.44 4.49
C TYR A 33 2.22 7.29 3.70
N PRO A 34 2.75 6.06 3.52
CA PRO A 34 4.03 5.87 2.84
C PRO A 34 3.88 6.23 1.35
N LYS A 35 4.52 7.32 0.94
CA LYS A 35 4.51 7.78 -0.45
C LYS A 35 5.41 6.93 -1.36
N LEU A 36 6.40 6.23 -0.81
CA LEU A 36 7.22 5.25 -1.51
C LEU A 36 6.85 3.85 -1.01
N GLN A 37 6.43 2.97 -1.93
CA GLN A 37 5.93 1.64 -1.61
C GLN A 37 6.59 0.59 -2.49
N TYR A 38 6.85 -0.57 -1.93
CA TYR A 38 7.40 -1.73 -2.62
C TYR A 38 6.33 -2.81 -2.74
N LYS A 39 6.12 -3.36 -3.93
CA LYS A 39 5.06 -4.33 -4.18
C LYS A 39 5.59 -5.51 -4.98
N LEU A 40 5.01 -6.69 -4.75
CA LEU A 40 5.20 -7.87 -5.57
C LEU A 40 3.83 -8.30 -6.09
N ILE A 41 3.59 -8.10 -7.38
CA ILE A 41 2.32 -8.38 -8.04
C ILE A 41 2.60 -9.28 -9.23
N LYS A 42 2.00 -10.47 -9.27
CA LYS A 42 2.21 -11.47 -10.34
C LYS A 42 3.70 -11.71 -10.66
N ASN A 43 4.53 -11.86 -9.62
CA ASN A 43 5.98 -12.07 -9.72
C ASN A 43 6.80 -10.87 -10.26
N THR A 44 6.19 -9.72 -10.47
CA THR A 44 6.89 -8.48 -10.85
C THR A 44 7.09 -7.62 -9.61
N LEU A 45 8.29 -7.10 -9.44
CA LEU A 45 8.64 -6.16 -8.39
C LEU A 45 8.29 -4.74 -8.84
N PHE A 46 7.58 -4.00 -8.01
CA PHE A 46 7.23 -2.61 -8.24
C PHE A 46 7.80 -1.72 -7.14
N VAL A 47 8.25 -0.54 -7.56
CA VAL A 47 8.50 0.59 -6.67
C VAL A 47 7.50 1.68 -7.06
N MET A 48 6.47 1.87 -6.26
CA MET A 48 5.42 2.86 -6.50
C MET A 48 5.70 4.14 -5.73
N GLY A 49 5.66 5.27 -6.44
CA GLY A 49 5.77 6.61 -5.88
C GLY A 49 4.48 7.40 -5.98
N ILE A 50 4.19 8.24 -4.99
CA ILE A 50 2.99 9.10 -4.93
C ILE A 50 3.43 10.54 -4.67
N GLY A 51 3.06 11.43 -5.60
CA GLY A 51 3.40 12.85 -5.58
C GLY A 51 4.72 13.16 -6.30
N GLU A 52 4.84 14.41 -6.74
CA GLU A 52 5.91 14.87 -7.65
C GLU A 52 7.32 14.56 -7.13
N GLU A 53 7.58 14.84 -5.85
CA GLU A 53 8.87 14.57 -5.22
C GLU A 53 9.30 13.10 -5.34
N ILE A 54 8.35 12.17 -5.17
CA ILE A 54 8.63 10.74 -5.24
C ILE A 54 8.72 10.25 -6.69
N ILE A 55 8.02 10.88 -7.62
CA ILE A 55 8.16 10.61 -9.05
C ILE A 55 9.59 10.88 -9.51
N GLU A 56 10.19 11.99 -9.10
CA GLU A 56 11.58 12.31 -9.41
C GLU A 56 12.57 11.27 -8.82
N ILE A 57 12.29 10.77 -7.61
CA ILE A 57 13.06 9.68 -7.02
C ILE A 57 12.93 8.39 -7.86
N ASN A 58 11.72 8.06 -8.31
CA ASN A 58 11.50 6.86 -9.14
C ASN A 58 12.20 6.99 -10.52
N LYS A 59 12.22 8.18 -11.12
CA LYS A 59 13.01 8.45 -12.33
C LYS A 59 14.49 8.17 -12.09
N LYS A 60 15.04 8.70 -10.99
CA LYS A 60 16.42 8.46 -10.60
C LYS A 60 16.73 6.98 -10.36
N LEU A 61 15.83 6.26 -9.67
CA LEU A 61 15.95 4.81 -9.51
C LEU A 61 15.96 4.07 -10.86
N PHE A 62 15.10 4.48 -11.77
CA PHE A 62 15.03 3.90 -13.11
C PHE A 62 16.33 4.11 -13.89
N GLU A 63 16.98 5.25 -13.76
CA GLU A 63 18.24 5.56 -14.42
C GLU A 63 19.45 4.87 -13.78
N GLU A 64 19.55 4.88 -12.44
CA GLU A 64 20.76 4.53 -11.70
C GLU A 64 20.82 3.08 -11.20
N VAL A 65 19.72 2.33 -11.18
CA VAL A 65 19.70 0.96 -10.67
C VAL A 65 19.89 -0.02 -11.81
N ASP A 66 21.12 -0.50 -12.02
CA ASP A 66 21.47 -1.45 -13.07
C ASP A 66 21.58 -2.90 -12.57
N TYR A 67 21.52 -3.09 -11.27
CA TYR A 67 21.50 -4.41 -10.63
C TYR A 67 20.69 -4.36 -9.34
N LEU A 68 20.30 -5.53 -8.88
CA LEU A 68 19.73 -5.71 -7.54
C LEU A 68 20.67 -6.60 -6.71
N ASN A 69 20.77 -6.33 -5.42
CA ASN A 69 21.38 -7.22 -4.45
C ASN A 69 20.30 -7.72 -3.50
N ILE A 70 19.89 -8.95 -3.68
CA ILE A 70 18.87 -9.59 -2.84
C ILE A 70 19.56 -10.64 -1.98
N ASP A 71 19.88 -10.26 -0.73
CA ASP A 71 20.52 -11.17 0.24
C ASP A 71 21.88 -11.71 -0.20
N GLY A 72 22.72 -10.83 -0.73
CA GLY A 72 24.03 -11.19 -1.26
C GLY A 72 24.03 -11.78 -2.68
N ASN A 73 22.85 -12.03 -3.26
CA ASN A 73 22.73 -12.46 -4.64
C ASN A 73 22.59 -11.23 -5.55
N PHE A 74 23.59 -11.03 -6.43
CA PHE A 74 23.59 -9.95 -7.40
C PHE A 74 22.86 -10.38 -8.67
N ILE A 75 21.87 -9.58 -9.09
CA ILE A 75 21.07 -9.78 -10.30
C ILE A 75 21.35 -8.58 -11.21
N PHE A 76 22.08 -8.80 -12.31
CA PHE A 76 22.50 -7.74 -13.23
C PHE A 76 21.62 -7.63 -14.48
N ASP A 77 20.95 -8.71 -14.86
CA ASP A 77 20.03 -8.71 -16.01
C ASP A 77 18.62 -8.37 -15.56
N ILE A 78 18.38 -7.07 -15.33
CA ILE A 78 17.07 -6.55 -14.91
C ILE A 78 16.42 -5.77 -16.05
N GLN A 79 15.18 -6.13 -16.37
CA GLN A 79 14.33 -5.32 -17.22
C GLN A 79 13.56 -4.32 -16.36
N LYS A 80 13.59 -3.05 -16.76
CA LYS A 80 12.94 -1.96 -16.04
C LYS A 80 11.93 -1.27 -16.93
N GLU A 81 10.80 -0.91 -16.37
CA GLU A 81 9.78 -0.08 -16.99
C GLU A 81 9.37 1.02 -16.03
N LEU A 82 9.17 2.23 -16.54
CA LEU A 82 8.70 3.38 -15.76
C LEU A 82 7.41 3.91 -16.37
N GLU A 83 6.35 3.89 -15.59
CA GLU A 83 5.05 4.45 -15.96
C GLU A 83 4.72 5.62 -15.02
N ILE A 84 4.23 6.70 -15.57
CA ILE A 84 3.81 7.89 -14.81
C ILE A 84 2.36 8.20 -15.17
N TYR A 85 1.51 8.30 -14.12
CA TYR A 85 0.10 8.57 -14.26
C TYR A 85 -0.24 9.90 -13.57
N ASP A 86 -1.07 10.71 -14.22
CA ASP A 86 -1.69 11.90 -13.64
C ASP A 86 -3.11 11.56 -13.19
N GLU A 87 -3.23 11.01 -12.00
CA GLU A 87 -4.50 10.59 -11.44
C GLU A 87 -4.72 11.14 -10.03
N GLU A 88 -5.97 11.50 -9.73
CA GLU A 88 -6.38 12.04 -8.44
C GLU A 88 -7.18 11.03 -7.61
N ILE A 89 -6.98 11.10 -6.30
CA ILE A 89 -7.92 10.51 -5.33
C ILE A 89 -9.07 11.49 -5.15
N LYS A 90 -10.31 11.02 -5.41
CA LYS A 90 -11.47 11.90 -5.40
C LYS A 90 -12.66 11.28 -4.68
N TYR A 91 -13.27 12.05 -3.77
CA TYR A 91 -14.60 11.76 -3.24
C TYR A 91 -15.65 11.95 -4.34
N THR A 92 -16.58 11.02 -4.47
CA THR A 92 -17.50 10.94 -5.62
C THR A 92 -18.98 10.96 -5.24
N GLY A 93 -19.28 11.41 -4.00
CA GLY A 93 -20.67 11.45 -3.51
C GLY A 93 -21.29 10.05 -3.44
N ASP A 94 -22.33 9.81 -4.23
CA ASP A 94 -23.03 8.52 -4.24
C ASP A 94 -22.47 7.53 -5.26
N LYS A 95 -21.53 7.95 -6.11
CA LYS A 95 -20.93 7.05 -7.10
C LYS A 95 -19.94 6.11 -6.46
N MET A 96 -20.23 4.82 -6.53
CA MET A 96 -19.38 3.74 -6.01
C MET A 96 -18.44 3.21 -7.09
N TYR A 97 -17.20 2.91 -6.68
CA TYR A 97 -16.19 2.21 -7.49
C TYR A 97 -15.89 0.88 -6.83
N GLU A 98 -15.80 -0.16 -7.65
CA GLU A 98 -15.41 -1.50 -7.20
C GLU A 98 -13.92 -1.68 -7.35
N TYR A 99 -13.29 -2.26 -6.31
CA TYR A 99 -11.88 -2.56 -6.23
C TYR A 99 -11.66 -4.01 -5.86
N ARG A 100 -10.59 -4.61 -6.39
CA ARG A 100 -10.14 -5.96 -6.03
C ARG A 100 -8.78 -5.90 -5.38
N PHE A 101 -8.62 -6.55 -4.23
CA PHE A 101 -7.32 -6.74 -3.62
C PHE A 101 -6.48 -7.71 -4.47
N VAL A 102 -5.35 -7.21 -4.98
CA VAL A 102 -4.36 -8.01 -5.73
C VAL A 102 -3.25 -8.55 -4.83
N THR A 103 -3.19 -8.06 -3.60
CA THR A 103 -2.36 -8.60 -2.52
C THR A 103 -3.18 -8.75 -1.25
N PRO A 104 -2.78 -9.63 -0.31
CA PRO A 104 -3.53 -9.83 0.93
C PRO A 104 -3.69 -8.54 1.73
N TYR A 105 -4.90 -8.27 2.16
CA TYR A 105 -5.26 -7.13 3.00
C TYR A 105 -5.14 -7.50 4.49
N LEU A 106 -4.50 -6.64 5.28
CA LEU A 106 -4.26 -6.82 6.70
C LEU A 106 -4.98 -5.71 7.51
N PRO A 107 -6.30 -5.82 7.75
CA PRO A 107 -7.08 -4.77 8.44
C PRO A 107 -6.94 -4.81 9.96
N LEU A 108 -6.64 -5.99 10.52
CA LEU A 108 -6.76 -6.20 11.95
C LEU A 108 -5.47 -5.82 12.70
N ASN A 109 -5.64 -5.18 13.85
CA ASN A 109 -4.59 -4.85 14.80
C ASN A 109 -4.99 -5.35 16.20
N GLU A 110 -4.12 -5.20 17.18
CA GLU A 110 -4.38 -5.66 18.56
C GLU A 110 -5.66 -5.09 19.16
N LYS A 111 -6.02 -3.83 18.80
CA LYS A 111 -7.20 -3.14 19.34
C LYS A 111 -8.53 -3.62 18.74
N ASN A 112 -8.52 -4.03 17.45
CA ASN A 112 -9.74 -4.41 16.74
C ASN A 112 -9.87 -5.91 16.47
N PHE A 113 -8.81 -6.69 16.69
CA PHE A 113 -8.79 -8.14 16.46
C PHE A 113 -9.91 -8.85 17.24
N SER A 114 -9.93 -8.67 18.58
CA SER A 114 -10.96 -9.28 19.43
C SER A 114 -12.37 -8.80 19.09
N LYS A 115 -12.53 -7.52 18.75
CA LYS A 115 -13.82 -6.94 18.37
C LYS A 115 -14.37 -7.54 17.06
N TYR A 116 -13.49 -7.81 16.09
CA TYR A 116 -13.88 -8.45 14.85
C TYR A 116 -14.49 -9.85 15.10
N PHE A 117 -13.85 -10.70 15.90
CA PHE A 117 -14.37 -12.03 16.22
C PHE A 117 -15.63 -12.00 17.09
N LYS A 118 -15.82 -10.96 17.90
CA LYS A 118 -17.06 -10.73 18.65
C LYS A 118 -18.16 -10.07 17.82
N LYS A 119 -17.93 -9.80 16.52
CA LYS A 119 -18.84 -9.07 15.62
C LYS A 119 -19.16 -7.62 16.06
N GLU A 120 -18.30 -7.02 16.86
CA GLU A 120 -18.38 -5.63 17.31
C GLU A 120 -17.64 -4.67 16.33
N TYR A 121 -16.94 -5.21 15.35
CA TYR A 121 -16.16 -4.48 14.33
C TYR A 121 -16.24 -5.23 13.01
N THR A 122 -16.51 -4.51 11.91
CA THR A 122 -16.68 -5.10 10.58
C THR A 122 -15.52 -4.77 9.65
N LEU A 123 -15.44 -5.50 8.52
CA LEU A 123 -14.43 -5.24 7.50
C LEU A 123 -14.70 -3.92 6.76
N GLU A 124 -15.96 -3.53 6.59
CA GLU A 124 -16.34 -2.24 6.04
C GLU A 124 -15.84 -1.09 6.92
N GLN A 125 -16.00 -1.19 8.23
CA GLN A 125 -15.46 -0.22 9.18
C GLN A 125 -13.92 -0.17 9.11
N ALA A 126 -13.27 -1.33 8.96
CA ALA A 126 -11.82 -1.40 8.80
C ALA A 126 -11.35 -0.69 7.52
N ILE A 127 -12.01 -0.96 6.38
CA ILE A 127 -11.70 -0.31 5.09
C ILE A 127 -11.95 1.18 5.18
N THR A 128 -13.10 1.61 5.73
CA THR A 128 -13.43 3.04 5.92
C THR A 128 -12.36 3.75 6.73
N ASN A 129 -11.94 3.19 7.87
CA ASN A 129 -10.89 3.77 8.70
C ASN A 129 -9.55 3.83 7.98
N ASN A 130 -9.22 2.80 7.19
CA ASN A 130 -7.97 2.79 6.41
C ASN A 130 -8.02 3.78 5.24
N ILE A 131 -9.16 3.99 4.60
CA ILE A 131 -9.35 5.05 3.59
C ILE A 131 -9.15 6.42 4.22
N LEU A 132 -9.77 6.70 5.37
CA LEU A 132 -9.57 7.96 6.11
C LEU A 132 -8.10 8.17 6.50
N GLU A 133 -7.39 7.11 6.89
CA GLU A 133 -5.94 7.16 7.17
C GLU A 133 -5.13 7.52 5.92
N VAL A 134 -5.48 6.97 4.74
CA VAL A 134 -4.86 7.31 3.46
C VAL A 134 -5.08 8.78 3.13
N LEU A 135 -6.32 9.23 3.13
CA LEU A 135 -6.68 10.61 2.80
C LEU A 135 -5.96 11.60 3.72
N LYS A 136 -6.03 11.37 5.03
CA LYS A 136 -5.32 12.20 6.02
C LYS A 136 -3.80 12.20 5.77
N GLY A 137 -3.21 11.04 5.52
CA GLY A 137 -1.77 10.89 5.30
C GLY A 137 -1.27 11.53 4.01
N LEU A 138 -2.17 11.79 3.05
CA LEU A 138 -1.91 12.51 1.81
C LEU A 138 -2.34 13.98 1.87
N GLY A 139 -2.85 14.45 3.02
CA GLY A 139 -3.32 15.82 3.17
C GLY A 139 -4.66 16.11 2.50
N ILE A 140 -5.44 15.07 2.17
CA ILE A 140 -6.77 15.21 1.57
C ILE A 140 -7.81 15.24 2.69
N TRP A 141 -8.54 16.34 2.77
CA TRP A 141 -9.57 16.56 3.79
C TRP A 141 -10.96 16.50 3.16
N LEU A 142 -11.82 15.72 3.76
CA LEU A 142 -13.22 15.68 3.39
C LEU A 142 -14.02 16.64 4.28
N ASP A 143 -15.01 17.29 3.70
CA ASP A 143 -15.98 18.08 4.46
C ASP A 143 -16.75 17.17 5.43
N LYS A 144 -17.20 17.72 6.55
CA LYS A 144 -17.91 16.96 7.60
C LYS A 144 -19.17 16.25 7.11
N GLU A 145 -19.78 16.78 6.05
CA GLU A 145 -20.98 16.24 5.43
C GLU A 145 -20.70 15.06 4.50
N ASN A 146 -19.45 14.94 4.03
CA ASN A 146 -19.03 13.90 3.10
C ASN A 146 -18.79 12.57 3.85
N LYS A 147 -19.72 11.64 3.69
CA LYS A 147 -19.63 10.31 4.30
C LYS A 147 -19.01 9.31 3.33
N ILE A 148 -18.05 8.55 3.82
CA ILE A 148 -17.49 7.41 3.09
C ILE A 148 -18.41 6.22 3.26
N TYR A 149 -18.89 5.68 2.14
CA TYR A 149 -19.66 4.44 2.08
C TYR A 149 -18.77 3.32 1.56
N VAL A 150 -18.82 2.19 2.25
CA VAL A 150 -18.06 0.99 1.89
C VAL A 150 -18.96 -0.22 1.99
N SER A 151 -18.87 -1.10 1.00
CA SER A 151 -19.32 -2.49 1.09
C SER A 151 -18.17 -3.42 0.76
N ALA A 152 -18.13 -4.62 1.33
CA ALA A 152 -17.01 -5.53 1.19
C ALA A 152 -17.50 -6.98 1.00
N ASP A 153 -16.90 -7.67 0.01
CA ASP A 153 -17.02 -9.11 -0.18
C ASP A 153 -15.60 -9.71 -0.08
N LEU A 154 -15.23 -10.06 1.15
CA LEU A 154 -13.88 -10.49 1.48
C LEU A 154 -13.89 -11.88 2.12
N GLN A 155 -12.93 -12.68 1.69
CA GLN A 155 -12.67 -14.01 2.22
C GLN A 155 -11.44 -14.03 3.10
N ILE A 156 -11.50 -14.78 4.20
CA ILE A 156 -10.36 -14.97 5.10
C ILE A 156 -9.28 -15.79 4.39
N THR A 157 -8.05 -15.35 4.55
CA THR A 157 -6.84 -16.11 4.23
C THR A 157 -5.82 -15.91 5.36
N SER A 158 -4.68 -16.54 5.27
CA SER A 158 -3.59 -16.35 6.24
C SER A 158 -2.28 -15.97 5.54
N ARG A 159 -1.41 -15.30 6.27
CA ARG A 159 -0.05 -15.00 5.82
C ARG A 159 0.93 -15.10 6.97
N ASP A 160 2.01 -15.82 6.74
CA ASP A 160 3.12 -15.87 7.69
C ASP A 160 4.01 -14.64 7.52
N LEU A 161 4.18 -13.90 8.60
CA LEU A 161 5.00 -12.70 8.68
C LEU A 161 5.97 -12.83 9.83
N LYS A 162 7.27 -12.99 9.53
CA LYS A 162 8.31 -13.15 10.55
C LYS A 162 7.96 -14.22 11.59
N ASN A 163 7.52 -15.41 11.13
CA ASN A 163 7.05 -16.54 11.93
C ASN A 163 5.78 -16.28 12.76
N VAL A 164 5.03 -15.23 12.46
CA VAL A 164 3.69 -14.98 13.03
C VAL A 164 2.65 -15.19 11.94
N ASN A 165 1.72 -16.12 12.16
CA ASN A 165 0.59 -16.32 11.26
C ASN A 165 -0.42 -15.18 11.47
N MET A 166 -0.63 -14.37 10.44
CA MET A 166 -1.57 -13.25 10.48
C MET A 166 -2.80 -13.54 9.64
N ILE A 167 -3.96 -13.19 10.18
CA ILE A 167 -5.21 -13.21 9.43
C ILE A 167 -5.16 -12.09 8.40
N ALA A 168 -5.40 -12.47 7.15
CA ALA A 168 -5.46 -11.58 6.00
C ALA A 168 -6.78 -11.80 5.25
N PHE A 169 -7.08 -10.93 4.33
CA PHE A 169 -8.30 -10.98 3.52
C PHE A 169 -7.98 -10.78 2.05
N ILE A 170 -8.77 -11.40 1.19
CA ILE A 170 -8.77 -11.26 -0.27
C ILE A 170 -10.20 -11.07 -0.74
N GLY A 171 -10.39 -10.52 -1.93
CA GLY A 171 -11.72 -10.29 -2.52
C GLY A 171 -11.89 -8.87 -3.00
N THR A 172 -13.13 -8.37 -2.99
CA THR A 172 -13.50 -7.04 -3.52
C THR A 172 -14.12 -6.15 -2.46
N PHE A 173 -14.07 -4.86 -2.69
CA PHE A 173 -14.83 -3.87 -1.96
C PHE A 173 -15.29 -2.75 -2.89
N CYS A 174 -16.37 -2.09 -2.52
CA CYS A 174 -16.82 -0.87 -3.17
C CYS A 174 -16.65 0.31 -2.22
N ALA A 175 -16.29 1.46 -2.78
CA ALA A 175 -16.22 2.73 -2.03
C ALA A 175 -16.59 3.90 -2.92
N ASN A 176 -17.12 4.97 -2.32
CA ASN A 176 -17.41 6.24 -3.00
C ASN A 176 -16.19 7.18 -3.02
N ILE A 177 -15.02 6.60 -3.08
CA ILE A 177 -13.75 7.28 -3.33
C ILE A 177 -13.15 6.68 -4.59
N LYS A 178 -12.82 7.52 -5.59
CA LYS A 178 -12.02 7.10 -6.74
C LYS A 178 -10.55 7.08 -6.34
N PHE A 179 -9.92 5.90 -6.45
CA PHE A 179 -8.48 5.73 -6.27
C PHE A 179 -7.82 5.39 -7.60
N PRO A 180 -6.58 5.81 -7.82
CA PRO A 180 -5.70 5.20 -8.82
C PRO A 180 -5.46 3.72 -8.51
N ASP A 181 -5.06 2.96 -9.54
CA ASP A 181 -4.68 1.58 -9.36
C ASP A 181 -3.43 1.42 -8.50
N TYR A 182 -3.29 0.24 -7.93
CA TYR A 182 -2.16 -0.16 -7.09
C TYR A 182 -2.00 0.61 -5.78
N PHE A 183 -3.01 1.36 -5.34
CA PHE A 183 -3.02 1.89 -3.98
C PHE A 183 -3.10 0.77 -2.94
N SER A 184 -2.65 1.06 -1.72
CA SER A 184 -2.63 0.08 -0.62
C SER A 184 -3.28 0.64 0.63
N VAL A 185 -4.03 -0.19 1.34
CA VAL A 185 -4.67 0.13 2.63
C VAL A 185 -4.34 -0.92 3.69
N GLY A 186 -4.49 -0.55 4.96
CA GLY A 186 -4.23 -1.45 6.06
C GLY A 186 -2.76 -1.49 6.51
N LYS A 187 -2.40 -2.55 7.20
CA LYS A 187 -1.05 -2.75 7.73
C LYS A 187 -0.05 -3.14 6.64
N ARG A 188 1.20 -2.74 6.82
CA ARG A 188 2.34 -3.05 5.91
C ARG A 188 2.13 -2.61 4.46
N LYS A 189 1.36 -1.56 4.25
CA LYS A 189 1.11 -0.97 2.93
C LYS A 189 2.39 -0.52 2.21
N SER A 190 3.43 -0.11 2.93
CA SER A 190 4.75 0.20 2.35
C SER A 190 5.45 -1.02 1.73
N LEU A 191 5.06 -2.22 2.13
CA LEU A 191 5.53 -3.50 1.59
C LEU A 191 4.44 -4.18 0.74
N GLY A 192 3.52 -3.40 0.18
CA GLY A 192 2.54 -3.83 -0.80
C GLY A 192 1.42 -4.72 -0.28
N TYR A 193 1.21 -4.84 1.04
CA TYR A 193 0.01 -5.48 1.56
C TYR A 193 -1.20 -4.59 1.36
N GLY A 194 -2.37 -5.21 1.13
CA GLY A 194 -3.62 -4.50 0.88
C GLY A 194 -3.60 -3.64 -0.38
N THR A 195 -2.80 -4.01 -1.38
CA THR A 195 -2.81 -3.38 -2.69
C THR A 195 -4.06 -3.79 -3.45
N PHE A 196 -4.71 -2.84 -4.08
CA PHE A 196 -5.92 -3.07 -4.86
C PHE A 196 -5.86 -2.36 -6.21
N VAL A 197 -6.69 -2.83 -7.13
CA VAL A 197 -6.93 -2.24 -8.45
C VAL A 197 -8.42 -2.07 -8.66
N LYS A 198 -8.79 -1.12 -9.49
CA LYS A 198 -10.19 -0.92 -9.90
C LYS A 198 -10.66 -2.11 -10.75
N VAL A 199 -11.88 -2.54 -10.53
CA VAL A 199 -12.53 -3.54 -11.38
C VAL A 199 -13.12 -2.81 -12.59
N GLU A 200 -12.60 -3.10 -13.76
CA GLU A 200 -13.20 -2.63 -15.01
C GLU A 200 -14.50 -3.41 -15.25
N LYS A 201 -15.55 -2.68 -15.63
CA LYS A 201 -16.85 -3.27 -16.01
C LYS A 201 -16.91 -3.44 -17.50
#